data_859ee9be7158314b70a3a25fce68c35a
#
_entry.id   859ee9be7158314b70a3a25fce68c35a
#
_cell.length_a   1.000
_cell.length_b   1.000
_cell.length_c   1.000
_cell.angle_alpha   90.00
_cell.angle_beta   90.00
_cell.angle_gamma   90.00
#
_symmetry.space_group_name_H-M   'P 1'
#
loop_
_entity.id
_entity.type
_entity.pdbx_description
1 polymer ?
#
loop_
_entity_poly.entity_id
_entity_poly.type
_entity_poly.pdbx_seq_one_letter_code
_entity_poly.pdbx_strand_id
1 'polypeptide(L)'
;IKLDAGFKPQKIELENNTLVVVGNLKENNSEVETGEDSQRDPDTEKAIVYFYDVTNVNAPTQKRKVAVDGYAVDTSFEGDFVYLVANSSVFDNYKEGHFVAPSYTDSANGDAVTIMDFSNMQYFPEMGGDSYTVVMAINIADTKQGTSAKSFLCAGDNISLFGSNLYV
;
A
#
# COMPACT_ATOMS: atom_id res chain seq x y z
N ILE A 1 17.37 -11.87 -1.85
CA ILE A 1 16.37 -10.90 -1.44
C ILE A 1 15.64 -11.46 -0.23
N LYS A 2 15.40 -10.63 0.79
CA LYS A 2 14.63 -11.00 1.98
C LYS A 2 13.30 -10.25 1.94
N LEU A 3 12.20 -11.00 1.85
CA LEU A 3 10.83 -10.48 1.94
C LEU A 3 10.23 -10.89 3.28
N ASP A 4 9.20 -10.18 3.73
CA ASP A 4 8.48 -10.51 4.96
C ASP A 4 7.81 -11.89 4.83
N ALA A 5 7.75 -12.62 5.94
CA ALA A 5 7.08 -13.93 5.97
C ALA A 5 5.59 -13.76 5.62
N GLY A 6 5.09 -14.59 4.70
CA GLY A 6 3.70 -14.50 4.22
C GLY A 6 3.46 -13.48 3.10
N PHE A 7 4.47 -12.70 2.71
CA PHE A 7 4.34 -11.79 1.57
C PHE A 7 4.10 -12.55 0.27
N LYS A 8 3.13 -12.10 -0.51
CA LYS A 8 2.75 -12.68 -1.81
C LYS A 8 3.08 -11.67 -2.91
N PRO A 9 4.19 -11.85 -3.66
CA PRO A 9 4.54 -10.97 -4.75
C PRO A 9 3.52 -11.07 -5.89
N GLN A 10 3.17 -9.94 -6.50
CA GLN A 10 2.26 -9.84 -7.64
C GLN A 10 2.98 -9.30 -8.87
N LYS A 11 3.83 -8.31 -8.70
CA LYS A 11 4.53 -7.65 -9.80
C LYS A 11 5.99 -7.38 -9.45
N ILE A 12 6.85 -7.51 -10.44
CA ILE A 12 8.28 -7.27 -10.31
C ILE A 12 8.71 -6.43 -11.51
N GLU A 13 9.49 -5.39 -11.26
CA GLU A 13 10.07 -4.52 -12.29
C GLU A 13 11.54 -4.25 -11.96
N LEU A 14 12.36 -4.14 -12.99
CA LEU A 14 13.78 -3.78 -12.86
C LEU A 14 14.02 -2.47 -13.60
N GLU A 15 14.30 -1.43 -12.86
CA GLU A 15 14.64 -0.11 -13.39
C GLU A 15 16.01 0.34 -12.86
N ASN A 16 16.99 0.54 -13.77
CA ASN A 16 18.31 1.10 -13.45
C ASN A 16 19.01 0.47 -12.22
N ASN A 17 19.14 -0.85 -12.13
CA ASN A 17 19.68 -1.58 -10.98
C ASN A 17 18.82 -1.51 -9.69
N THR A 18 17.62 -0.97 -9.76
CA THR A 18 16.64 -1.04 -8.68
C THR A 18 15.58 -2.08 -9.03
N LEU A 19 15.53 -3.15 -8.25
CA LEU A 19 14.46 -4.14 -8.34
C LEU A 19 13.31 -3.69 -7.45
N VAL A 20 12.14 -3.49 -8.07
CA VAL A 20 10.89 -3.17 -7.36
C VAL A 20 10.04 -4.43 -7.29
N VAL A 21 9.57 -4.77 -6.10
CA VAL A 21 8.68 -5.92 -5.87
C VAL A 21 7.42 -5.43 -5.19
N VAL A 22 6.28 -5.62 -5.84
CA VAL A 22 4.95 -5.24 -5.32
C VAL A 22 4.17 -6.50 -4.99
N GLY A 23 3.42 -6.47 -3.91
CA GLY A 23 2.54 -7.56 -3.52
C GLY A 23 1.82 -7.30 -2.20
N ASN A 24 1.20 -8.35 -1.68
CA ASN A 24 0.37 -8.28 -0.49
C ASN A 24 0.95 -9.10 0.66
N LEU A 25 0.76 -8.60 1.86
CA LEU A 25 1.04 -9.27 3.12
C LEU A 25 -0.25 -9.34 3.93
N LYS A 26 -0.67 -10.56 4.30
CA LYS A 26 -1.69 -10.75 5.34
C LYS A 26 -1.01 -10.85 6.69
N GLU A 27 -1.33 -9.91 7.58
CA GLU A 27 -0.95 -10.01 8.97
C GLU A 27 -2.00 -10.89 9.67
N ASN A 28 -1.63 -12.14 9.98
CA ASN A 28 -2.46 -12.99 10.82
C ASN A 28 -2.35 -12.44 12.25
N ASN A 29 -3.35 -11.72 12.70
CA ASN A 29 -3.45 -11.37 14.11
C ASN A 29 -3.73 -12.68 14.86
N SER A 30 -2.79 -13.09 15.71
CA SER A 30 -2.88 -14.28 16.55
C SER A 30 -4.16 -14.21 17.38
N GLU A 31 -4.94 -15.27 17.38
CA GLU A 31 -6.11 -15.41 18.25
C GLU A 31 -5.68 -15.15 19.69
N VAL A 32 -6.11 -14.04 20.25
CA VAL A 32 -6.14 -13.87 21.70
C VAL A 32 -7.40 -14.61 22.15
N GLU A 33 -7.24 -15.89 22.53
CA GLU A 33 -8.29 -16.64 23.21
C GLU A 33 -8.59 -15.95 24.57
N THR A 34 -9.58 -15.10 24.61
CA THR A 34 -10.19 -14.66 25.86
C THR A 34 -11.70 -14.50 25.69
N GLY A 35 -12.44 -15.54 26.06
CA GLY A 35 -13.86 -15.42 26.43
C GLY A 35 -14.88 -15.28 25.32
N GLU A 36 -16.12 -15.61 25.61
CA GLU A 36 -17.28 -15.79 24.74
C GLU A 36 -17.74 -14.59 23.86
N ASP A 37 -16.89 -13.60 23.64
CA ASP A 37 -17.17 -12.45 22.77
C ASP A 37 -15.90 -12.04 22.01
N SER A 38 -15.19 -13.02 21.43
CA SER A 38 -14.02 -12.77 20.60
C SER A 38 -14.45 -12.11 19.28
N GLN A 39 -14.53 -10.78 19.27
CA GLN A 39 -14.44 -10.02 18.03
C GLN A 39 -13.07 -10.37 17.42
N ARG A 40 -13.08 -11.18 16.37
CA ARG A 40 -11.91 -11.37 15.51
C ARG A 40 -11.44 -9.99 15.08
N ASP A 41 -10.23 -9.65 15.47
CA ASP A 41 -9.54 -8.53 14.81
C ASP A 41 -9.48 -8.88 13.32
N PRO A 42 -10.06 -8.08 12.43
CA PRO A 42 -10.08 -8.41 11.00
C PRO A 42 -8.64 -8.63 10.53
N ASP A 43 -8.43 -9.69 9.73
CA ASP A 43 -7.14 -9.96 9.08
C ASP A 43 -6.71 -8.70 8.34
N THR A 44 -5.74 -7.98 8.87
CA THR A 44 -5.24 -6.77 8.21
C THR A 44 -4.35 -7.18 7.05
N GLU A 45 -4.74 -6.77 5.86
CA GLU A 45 -3.94 -6.93 4.65
C GLU A 45 -3.20 -5.62 4.35
N LYS A 46 -1.94 -5.73 3.91
CA LYS A 46 -1.14 -4.58 3.47
C LYS A 46 -0.60 -4.80 2.08
N ALA A 47 -0.79 -3.79 1.23
CA ALA A 47 -0.04 -3.71 -0.01
C ALA A 47 1.36 -3.18 0.28
N ILE A 48 2.40 -3.86 -0.21
CA ILE A 48 3.80 -3.53 0.08
C ILE A 48 4.57 -3.38 -1.22
N VAL A 49 5.42 -2.35 -1.27
CA VAL A 49 6.41 -2.12 -2.33
C VAL A 49 7.80 -2.16 -1.71
N TYR A 50 8.63 -3.10 -2.16
CA TYR A 50 10.04 -3.19 -1.80
C TYR A 50 10.91 -2.66 -2.92
N PHE A 51 11.96 -1.95 -2.57
CA PHE A 51 13.01 -1.48 -3.46
C PHE A 51 14.35 -2.07 -3.05
N TYR A 52 15.00 -2.78 -3.95
CA TYR A 52 16.31 -3.38 -3.75
C TYR A 52 17.32 -2.82 -4.75
N ASP A 53 18.49 -2.44 -4.25
CA ASP A 53 19.66 -2.25 -5.09
C ASP A 53 20.20 -3.61 -5.49
N VAL A 54 20.23 -3.88 -6.78
CA VAL A 54 20.75 -5.13 -7.38
C VAL A 54 22.01 -4.89 -8.22
N THR A 55 22.70 -3.77 -8.02
CA THR A 55 24.02 -3.51 -8.66
C THR A 55 24.96 -4.67 -8.43
N ASN A 56 24.96 -5.25 -7.22
CA ASN A 56 25.59 -6.54 -6.94
C ASN A 56 24.51 -7.61 -6.81
N VAL A 57 24.28 -8.38 -7.87
CA VAL A 57 23.23 -9.43 -7.92
C VAL A 57 23.44 -10.54 -6.88
N ASN A 58 24.67 -10.73 -6.39
CA ASN A 58 24.98 -11.74 -5.37
C ASN A 58 24.71 -11.22 -3.93
N ALA A 59 24.58 -9.91 -3.77
CA ALA A 59 24.32 -9.25 -2.48
C ALA A 59 23.36 -8.08 -2.63
N PRO A 60 22.09 -8.32 -3.01
CA PRO A 60 21.09 -7.26 -3.12
C PRO A 60 20.79 -6.64 -1.76
N THR A 61 20.64 -5.33 -1.72
CA THR A 61 20.34 -4.58 -0.49
C THR A 61 19.01 -3.86 -0.56
N GLN A 62 18.18 -3.99 0.48
CA GLN A 62 16.92 -3.24 0.55
C GLN A 62 17.22 -1.76 0.76
N LYS A 63 16.70 -0.91 -0.13
CA LYS A 63 16.82 0.55 -0.08
C LYS A 63 15.61 1.23 0.55
N ARG A 64 14.42 0.67 0.29
CA ARG A 64 13.17 1.25 0.74
C ARG A 64 12.09 0.18 0.84
N LYS A 65 11.16 0.39 1.76
CA LYS A 65 9.91 -0.34 1.88
C LYS A 65 8.80 0.67 2.10
N VAL A 66 7.72 0.53 1.35
CA VAL A 66 6.48 1.28 1.54
C VAL A 66 5.37 0.27 1.77
N ALA A 67 4.56 0.47 2.79
CA ALA A 67 3.43 -0.40 3.10
C ALA A 67 2.18 0.46 3.34
N VAL A 68 1.06 0.09 2.74
CA VAL A 68 -0.23 0.78 2.88
C VAL A 68 -1.30 -0.22 3.27
N ASP A 69 -2.28 0.22 4.07
CA ASP A 69 -3.41 -0.60 4.48
C ASP A 69 -4.24 -1.01 3.25
N GLY A 70 -4.67 -2.28 3.25
CA GLY A 70 -5.41 -2.87 2.16
C GLY A 70 -4.57 -3.73 1.22
N TYR A 71 -5.13 -4.14 0.12
CA TYR A 71 -4.49 -4.99 -0.88
C TYR A 71 -4.22 -4.22 -2.18
N ALA A 72 -3.12 -4.55 -2.84
CA ALA A 72 -2.78 -4.00 -4.15
C ALA A 72 -3.79 -4.49 -5.20
N VAL A 73 -4.48 -3.54 -5.81
CA VAL A 73 -5.42 -3.81 -6.90
C VAL A 73 -4.69 -3.82 -8.23
N ASP A 74 -3.90 -2.76 -8.46
CA ASP A 74 -3.12 -2.63 -9.67
C ASP A 74 -1.86 -1.80 -9.42
N THR A 75 -0.89 -1.96 -10.32
CA THR A 75 0.40 -1.27 -10.26
C THR A 75 0.86 -0.95 -11.66
N SER A 76 1.26 0.30 -11.88
CA SER A 76 1.87 0.76 -13.14
C SER A 76 3.24 1.36 -12.89
N PHE A 77 4.12 1.20 -13.87
CA PHE A 77 5.47 1.78 -13.87
C PHE A 77 5.58 2.74 -15.03
N GLU A 78 6.02 3.96 -14.77
CA GLU A 78 6.29 4.94 -15.81
C GLU A 78 7.40 5.90 -15.39
N GLY A 79 8.45 5.97 -16.21
CA GLY A 79 9.65 6.72 -15.90
C GLY A 79 10.23 6.29 -14.54
N ASP A 80 10.54 7.27 -13.72
CA ASP A 80 11.13 7.04 -12.41
C ASP A 80 10.09 6.74 -11.31
N PHE A 81 8.84 6.41 -11.66
CA PHE A 81 7.78 6.21 -10.67
C PHE A 81 7.10 4.84 -10.78
N VAL A 82 6.81 4.28 -9.62
CA VAL A 82 5.78 3.26 -9.47
C VAL A 82 4.51 3.89 -8.92
N TYR A 83 3.39 3.60 -9.59
CA TYR A 83 2.05 3.97 -9.16
C TYR A 83 1.37 2.73 -8.62
N LEU A 84 0.87 2.81 -7.40
CA LEU A 84 0.15 1.74 -6.73
C LEU A 84 -1.26 2.21 -6.41
N VAL A 85 -2.25 1.38 -6.74
CA VAL A 85 -3.60 1.50 -6.20
C VAL A 85 -3.84 0.35 -5.23
N ALA A 86 -4.25 0.70 -4.03
CA ALA A 86 -4.62 -0.26 -3.00
C ALA A 86 -6.05 0.03 -2.51
N ASN A 87 -6.81 -1.04 -2.28
CA ASN A 87 -8.14 -0.96 -1.69
C ASN A 87 -8.14 -1.62 -0.31
N SER A 88 -8.88 -1.02 0.62
CA SER A 88 -9.22 -1.62 1.90
C SER A 88 -10.71 -1.44 2.19
N SER A 89 -11.34 -2.45 2.80
CA SER A 89 -12.73 -2.32 3.24
C SER A 89 -12.85 -1.28 4.35
N VAL A 90 -13.90 -0.45 4.28
CA VAL A 90 -14.25 0.46 5.38
C VAL A 90 -14.51 -0.31 6.68
N PHE A 91 -15.04 -1.55 6.57
CA PHE A 91 -15.34 -2.41 7.71
C PHE A 91 -14.08 -3.01 8.35
N ASP A 92 -13.03 -3.30 7.56
CA ASP A 92 -11.73 -3.76 8.09
C ASP A 92 -11.02 -2.65 8.87
N ASN A 93 -11.41 -1.39 8.62
CA ASN A 93 -10.92 -0.22 9.31
C ASN A 93 -11.90 0.28 10.41
N TYR A 94 -12.81 -0.58 10.89
CA TYR A 94 -13.70 -0.25 12.00
C TYR A 94 -13.11 -0.79 13.31
N LYS A 95 -12.64 0.11 14.17
CA LYS A 95 -11.99 -0.24 15.44
C LYS A 95 -12.65 0.50 16.59
N GLU A 96 -12.87 -0.21 17.69
CA GLU A 96 -13.39 0.38 18.94
C GLU A 96 -14.64 1.27 18.77
N GLY A 97 -15.53 0.91 17.84
CA GLY A 97 -16.79 1.63 17.63
C GLY A 97 -16.70 2.82 16.67
N HIS A 98 -15.57 3.04 15.98
CA HIS A 98 -15.42 4.10 15.00
C HIS A 98 -14.63 3.68 13.76
N PHE A 99 -14.83 4.37 12.65
CA PHE A 99 -14.06 4.16 11.43
C PHE A 99 -12.67 4.81 11.55
N VAL A 100 -11.65 4.08 11.12
CA VAL A 100 -10.27 4.54 11.09
C VAL A 100 -9.88 4.82 9.64
N ALA A 101 -9.25 5.95 9.40
CA ALA A 101 -8.72 6.27 8.07
C ALA A 101 -7.55 5.35 7.71
N PRO A 102 -7.39 4.98 6.41
CA PRO A 102 -6.26 4.17 5.99
C PRO A 102 -4.94 4.89 6.27
N SER A 103 -3.90 4.10 6.48
CA SER A 103 -2.57 4.61 6.77
C SER A 103 -1.50 3.94 5.91
N TYR A 104 -0.32 4.55 5.85
CA TYR A 104 0.85 3.96 5.24
C TYR A 104 2.11 4.24 6.05
N THR A 105 3.13 3.42 5.83
CA THR A 105 4.49 3.62 6.31
C THR A 105 5.46 3.69 5.15
N ASP A 106 6.53 4.46 5.31
CA ASP A 106 7.58 4.64 4.32
C ASP A 106 8.93 4.71 5.02
N SER A 107 9.81 3.77 4.72
CA SER A 107 11.13 3.73 5.33
C SER A 107 12.01 4.93 4.98
N ALA A 108 11.68 5.67 3.90
CA ALA A 108 12.32 6.96 3.60
C ALA A 108 12.05 8.01 4.67
N ASN A 109 10.94 7.87 5.41
CA ASN A 109 10.52 8.74 6.52
C ASN A 109 10.70 8.06 7.90
N GLY A 110 11.55 7.03 7.99
CA GLY A 110 11.83 6.30 9.23
C GLY A 110 10.68 5.42 9.71
N ASP A 111 9.86 4.91 8.79
CA ASP A 111 8.71 4.03 9.05
C ASP A 111 7.62 4.64 9.96
N ALA A 112 7.59 5.97 10.08
CA ALA A 112 6.52 6.65 10.80
C ALA A 112 5.17 6.41 10.10
N VAL A 113 4.14 6.07 10.90
CA VAL A 113 2.78 5.87 10.38
C VAL A 113 2.22 7.21 9.93
N THR A 114 1.80 7.30 8.68
CA THR A 114 1.10 8.45 8.12
C THR A 114 -0.37 8.10 7.93
N ILE A 115 -1.24 8.73 8.71
CA ILE A 115 -2.70 8.56 8.60
C ILE A 115 -3.22 9.46 7.49
N MET A 116 -4.07 8.92 6.63
CA MET A 116 -4.72 9.64 5.54
C MET A 116 -6.03 10.25 6.05
N ASP A 117 -5.92 11.38 6.73
CA ASP A 117 -7.02 12.05 7.43
C ASP A 117 -8.28 12.20 6.56
N PHE A 118 -9.45 11.93 7.13
CA PHE A 118 -10.74 12.04 6.47
C PHE A 118 -11.02 13.45 5.91
N SER A 119 -10.45 14.50 6.51
CA SER A 119 -10.60 15.87 6.01
C SER A 119 -9.98 16.10 4.64
N ASN A 120 -9.03 15.26 4.24
CA ASN A 120 -8.34 15.31 2.95
C ASN A 120 -8.82 14.22 1.99
N MET A 121 -9.70 13.31 2.45
CA MET A 121 -10.23 12.23 1.63
C MET A 121 -11.24 12.78 0.62
N GLN A 122 -11.11 12.33 -0.62
CA GLN A 122 -12.04 12.68 -1.69
C GLN A 122 -13.16 11.64 -1.76
N TYR A 123 -14.36 12.08 -2.17
CA TYR A 123 -15.50 11.19 -2.39
C TYR A 123 -16.40 11.72 -3.49
N PHE A 124 -17.19 10.83 -4.08
CA PHE A 124 -18.22 11.16 -5.06
C PHE A 124 -19.58 11.18 -4.35
N PRO A 125 -20.28 12.32 -4.26
CA PRO A 125 -21.48 12.46 -3.43
C PRO A 125 -22.63 11.48 -3.71
N GLU A 126 -22.70 10.97 -4.94
CA GLU A 126 -23.75 10.04 -5.38
C GLU A 126 -23.32 8.57 -5.38
N MET A 127 -22.05 8.29 -5.05
CA MET A 127 -21.50 6.96 -4.99
C MET A 127 -21.23 6.60 -3.52
N GLY A 128 -22.12 5.81 -2.93
CA GLY A 128 -21.85 5.17 -1.65
C GLY A 128 -20.69 4.17 -1.82
N GLY A 129 -19.60 4.35 -1.11
CA GLY A 129 -18.46 3.44 -1.12
C GLY A 129 -18.36 2.71 0.23
N ASP A 130 -18.05 1.43 0.17
CA ASP A 130 -17.72 0.58 1.32
C ASP A 130 -16.21 0.28 1.39
N SER A 131 -15.43 0.97 0.56
CA SER A 131 -13.99 0.78 0.43
C SER A 131 -13.25 2.12 0.39
N TYR A 132 -12.05 2.11 0.94
CA TYR A 132 -11.06 3.16 0.72
C TYR A 132 -10.15 2.74 -0.42
N THR A 133 -9.96 3.62 -1.39
CA THR A 133 -8.93 3.50 -2.42
C THR A 133 -7.80 4.46 -2.10
N VAL A 134 -6.60 3.94 -2.02
CA VAL A 134 -5.37 4.72 -1.86
C VAL A 134 -4.57 4.67 -3.15
N VAL A 135 -4.26 5.83 -3.70
CA VAL A 135 -3.41 5.99 -4.88
C VAL A 135 -2.07 6.57 -4.44
N MET A 136 -1.00 5.87 -4.75
CA MET A 136 0.36 6.26 -4.36
C MET A 136 1.24 6.45 -5.60
N ALA A 137 2.11 7.46 -5.55
CA ALA A 137 3.23 7.64 -6.48
C ALA A 137 4.53 7.61 -5.68
N ILE A 138 5.40 6.65 -5.99
CA ILE A 138 6.63 6.39 -5.26
C ILE A 138 7.79 6.47 -6.25
N ASN A 139 8.78 7.34 -5.96
CA ASN A 139 9.94 7.52 -6.82
C ASN A 139 10.91 6.33 -6.68
N ILE A 140 11.29 5.73 -7.82
CA ILE A 140 12.21 4.59 -7.91
C ILE A 140 13.67 5.09 -7.94
N ALA A 141 13.91 6.19 -8.65
CA ALA A 141 15.26 6.75 -8.83
C ALA A 141 15.75 7.43 -7.56
N ASP A 142 14.88 8.18 -6.87
CA ASP A 142 15.17 8.80 -5.58
C ASP A 142 14.41 8.11 -4.45
N THR A 143 15.04 7.11 -3.86
CA THR A 143 14.46 6.34 -2.74
C THR A 143 14.35 7.12 -1.44
N LYS A 144 14.85 8.36 -1.39
CA LYS A 144 14.71 9.27 -0.23
C LYS A 144 13.56 10.26 -0.39
N GLN A 145 13.04 10.43 -1.59
CA GLN A 145 11.85 11.25 -1.82
C GLN A 145 10.64 10.58 -1.17
N GLY A 146 9.95 11.29 -0.30
CA GLY A 146 8.75 10.79 0.35
C GLY A 146 7.67 10.40 -0.65
N THR A 147 6.84 9.44 -0.26
CA THR A 147 5.70 8.97 -1.05
C THR A 147 4.64 10.05 -1.16
N SER A 148 4.10 10.27 -2.37
CA SER A 148 2.87 11.02 -2.57
C SER A 148 1.68 10.06 -2.52
N ALA A 149 0.70 10.35 -1.67
CA ALA A 149 -0.48 9.50 -1.52
C ALA A 149 -1.77 10.33 -1.48
N LYS A 150 -2.85 9.79 -2.04
CA LYS A 150 -4.20 10.33 -1.96
C LYS A 150 -5.18 9.22 -1.64
N SER A 151 -6.21 9.54 -0.86
CA SER A 151 -7.27 8.60 -0.51
C SER A 151 -8.62 9.04 -1.03
N PHE A 152 -9.43 8.06 -1.38
CA PHE A 152 -10.78 8.22 -1.91
C PHE A 152 -11.72 7.25 -1.19
N LEU A 153 -12.95 7.69 -0.94
CA LEU A 153 -14.03 6.79 -0.51
C LEU A 153 -14.73 6.24 -1.75
N CYS A 154 -14.20 5.17 -2.28
CA CYS A 154 -14.71 4.44 -3.44
C CYS A 154 -13.92 3.13 -3.59
N ALA A 155 -14.32 2.26 -4.52
CA ALA A 155 -13.51 1.12 -4.96
C ALA A 155 -12.93 1.44 -6.35
N GLY A 156 -11.61 1.36 -6.50
CA GLY A 156 -10.90 1.45 -7.78
C GLY A 156 -10.41 0.05 -8.19
N ASP A 157 -10.66 -0.36 -9.44
CA ASP A 157 -10.35 -1.72 -9.89
C ASP A 157 -9.18 -1.80 -10.87
N ASN A 158 -8.87 -0.71 -11.56
CA ASN A 158 -7.83 -0.69 -12.61
C ASN A 158 -7.09 0.63 -12.62
N ILE A 159 -5.85 0.60 -13.09
CA ILE A 159 -5.05 1.79 -13.39
C ILE A 159 -4.84 1.89 -14.90
N SER A 160 -5.03 3.08 -15.44
CA SER A 160 -4.59 3.42 -16.78
C SER A 160 -3.80 4.72 -16.77
N LEU A 161 -2.59 4.67 -17.30
CA LEU A 161 -1.78 5.87 -17.54
C LEU A 161 -1.96 6.31 -18.98
N PHE A 162 -2.34 7.56 -19.17
CA PHE A 162 -2.43 8.18 -20.49
C PHE A 162 -1.89 9.62 -20.47
N GLY A 163 -0.79 9.84 -21.14
CA GLY A 163 -0.03 11.09 -21.04
C GLY A 163 0.46 11.31 -19.61
N SER A 164 0.14 12.46 -19.03
CA SER A 164 0.47 12.80 -17.63
C SER A 164 -0.67 12.53 -16.62
N ASN A 165 -1.70 11.80 -17.03
CA ASN A 165 -2.87 11.54 -16.21
C ASN A 165 -2.93 10.07 -15.80
N LEU A 166 -3.25 9.85 -14.54
CA LEU A 166 -3.59 8.55 -13.97
C LEU A 166 -5.10 8.46 -13.84
N TYR A 167 -5.68 7.42 -14.42
CA TYR A 167 -7.10 7.08 -14.31
C TYR A 167 -7.24 5.83 -13.44
N VAL A 168 -8.16 5.86 -12.49
CA VAL A 168 -8.48 4.77 -11.57
C VAL A 168 -9.96 4.45 -11.67
#